data_3acddab28bffd682655e9ef3c443e4da
#
_entry.id   3acddab28bffd682655e9ef3c443e4da
#
_cell.length_a   1.000
_cell.length_b   1.000
_cell.length_c   1.000
_cell.angle_alpha   90.00
_cell.angle_beta   90.00
_cell.angle_gamma   90.00
#
_symmetry.space_group_name_H-M   'P 1'
#
loop_
_entity.id
_entity.type
_entity.pdbx_description
1 polymer ?
#
loop_
_entity_poly.entity_id
_entity_poly.type
_entity_poly.pdbx_seq_one_letter_code
_entity_poly.pdbx_strand_id
1 'polypeptide(L)'
;MALYWLLLNRGSGGNDRGLDPRQLSRTVESIFAEQGHEVRSSMVEPGAIDRSLNEAMNARPQAILIAGGDGTVSAAARQLGGSATPLGILPMGTFNLAARDVGVPLEMEEAVRFLASAEALPVDVLDVGGHACLCTLILGFYPEFARTFERRDHGGLWWKKALRLAAGLPRYFSEARPIPLS
;
A
#
# COMPACT_ATOMS: atom_id res chain seq x y z
N MET A 1 -16.00 -9.87 21.41
CA MET A 1 -16.04 -8.62 20.61
C MET A 1 -14.62 -8.09 20.52
N ALA A 2 -14.05 -8.02 19.33
CA ALA A 2 -12.70 -7.53 19.10
C ALA A 2 -12.76 -6.15 18.43
N LEU A 3 -11.78 -5.29 18.73
CA LEU A 3 -11.63 -3.98 18.12
C LEU A 3 -10.68 -4.09 16.92
N TYR A 4 -11.10 -3.59 15.77
CA TYR A 4 -10.27 -3.38 14.59
C TYR A 4 -10.10 -1.87 14.33
N TRP A 5 -8.99 -1.49 13.71
CA TRP A 5 -8.75 -0.08 13.37
C TRP A 5 -8.54 0.06 11.87
N LEU A 6 -9.42 0.80 11.21
CA LEU A 6 -9.35 1.06 9.77
C LEU A 6 -8.69 2.42 9.50
N LEU A 7 -7.61 2.39 8.75
CA LEU A 7 -6.93 3.57 8.23
C LEU A 7 -7.18 3.70 6.73
N LEU A 8 -7.89 4.76 6.32
CA LEU A 8 -8.22 5.03 4.92
C LEU A 8 -7.31 6.13 4.38
N ASN A 9 -6.42 5.79 3.47
CA ASN A 9 -5.52 6.76 2.84
C ASN A 9 -6.22 7.52 1.71
N ARG A 10 -6.46 8.82 1.91
CA ARG A 10 -7.10 9.72 0.91
C ARG A 10 -6.27 9.91 -0.35
N GLY A 11 -4.97 9.71 -0.30
CA GLY A 11 -4.05 9.82 -1.45
C GLY A 11 -3.98 8.57 -2.32
N SER A 12 -4.63 7.47 -1.95
CA SER A 12 -4.64 6.25 -2.74
C SER A 12 -5.60 6.37 -3.93
N GLY A 13 -5.25 5.78 -5.07
CA GLY A 13 -5.98 5.88 -6.36
C GLY A 13 -7.44 5.39 -6.37
N GLY A 14 -8.04 5.13 -5.20
CA GLY A 14 -9.48 4.87 -5.05
C GLY A 14 -10.37 6.03 -5.52
N ASN A 15 -9.86 7.27 -5.54
CA ASN A 15 -10.57 8.41 -6.11
C ASN A 15 -10.84 8.23 -7.63
N ASP A 16 -9.95 7.55 -8.35
CA ASP A 16 -10.12 7.26 -9.77
C ASP A 16 -11.16 6.15 -10.03
N ARG A 17 -11.50 5.37 -8.99
CA ARG A 17 -12.51 4.30 -9.05
C ARG A 17 -13.86 4.72 -8.48
N GLY A 18 -14.04 5.99 -8.09
CA GLY A 18 -15.30 6.50 -7.56
C GLY A 18 -15.71 5.95 -6.19
N LEU A 19 -14.79 5.35 -5.44
CA LEU A 19 -15.06 4.84 -4.11
C LEU A 19 -15.10 6.01 -3.10
N ASP A 20 -16.27 6.25 -2.53
CA ASP A 20 -16.41 7.20 -1.42
C ASP A 20 -15.80 6.59 -0.14
N PRO A 21 -14.76 7.22 0.44
CA PRO A 21 -14.14 6.73 1.66
C PRO A 21 -15.11 6.56 2.83
N ARG A 22 -16.14 7.38 2.90
CA ARG A 22 -17.18 7.28 3.95
C ARG A 22 -18.08 6.07 3.73
N GLN A 23 -18.37 5.76 2.47
CA GLN A 23 -19.14 4.57 2.11
C GLN A 23 -18.33 3.31 2.44
N LEU A 24 -17.05 3.30 2.08
CA LEU A 24 -16.16 2.18 2.43
C LEU A 24 -16.07 1.97 3.94
N SER A 25 -15.91 3.03 4.73
CA SER A 25 -15.91 2.94 6.20
C SER A 25 -17.17 2.25 6.73
N ARG A 26 -18.35 2.68 6.26
CA ARG A 26 -19.63 2.09 6.67
C ARG A 26 -19.75 0.62 6.25
N THR A 27 -19.30 0.27 5.06
CA THR A 27 -19.30 -1.12 4.58
C THR A 27 -18.43 -2.00 5.46
N VAL A 28 -17.21 -1.54 5.80
CA VAL A 28 -16.32 -2.27 6.70
C VAL A 28 -16.94 -2.43 8.08
N GLU A 29 -17.44 -1.34 8.66
CA GLU A 29 -18.10 -1.34 9.97
C GLU A 29 -19.30 -2.31 10.03
N SER A 30 -20.14 -2.30 8.97
CA SER A 30 -21.29 -3.19 8.89
C SER A 30 -20.91 -4.67 8.82
N ILE A 31 -19.99 -5.02 7.92
CA ILE A 31 -19.58 -6.41 7.72
C ILE A 31 -18.87 -6.96 8.96
N PHE A 32 -18.01 -6.17 9.60
CA PHE A 32 -17.33 -6.58 10.83
C PHE A 32 -18.32 -6.69 12.02
N ALA A 33 -19.34 -5.83 12.06
CA ALA A 33 -20.41 -5.93 13.08
C ALA A 33 -21.24 -7.20 12.93
N GLU A 34 -21.47 -7.70 11.71
CA GLU A 34 -22.13 -9.00 11.47
C GLU A 34 -21.34 -10.15 12.11
N GLN A 35 -20.02 -10.01 12.26
CA GLN A 35 -19.14 -10.98 12.93
C GLN A 35 -18.93 -10.68 14.43
N GLY A 36 -19.63 -9.70 14.98
CA GLY A 36 -19.54 -9.32 16.38
C GLY A 36 -18.28 -8.51 16.74
N HIS A 37 -17.71 -7.79 15.77
CA HIS A 37 -16.52 -6.96 15.93
C HIS A 37 -16.84 -5.46 15.88
N GLU A 38 -16.01 -4.64 16.53
CA GLU A 38 -16.05 -3.19 16.45
C GLU A 38 -14.95 -2.72 15.48
N VAL A 39 -15.26 -1.73 14.63
CA VAL A 39 -14.27 -1.06 13.78
C VAL A 39 -14.24 0.42 14.11
N ARG A 40 -13.04 0.97 14.34
CA ARG A 40 -12.80 2.41 14.39
C ARG A 40 -12.12 2.85 13.11
N SER A 41 -12.71 3.83 12.44
CA SER A 41 -12.23 4.32 11.16
C SER A 41 -11.56 5.69 11.30
N SER A 42 -10.42 5.87 10.65
CA SER A 42 -9.70 7.14 10.57
C SER A 42 -9.27 7.44 9.14
N MET A 43 -9.53 8.67 8.71
CA MET A 43 -9.03 9.16 7.43
C MET A 43 -7.58 9.61 7.59
N VAL A 44 -6.72 9.16 6.68
CA VAL A 44 -5.30 9.46 6.68
C VAL A 44 -4.97 10.40 5.54
N GLU A 45 -4.43 11.56 5.87
CA GLU A 45 -3.93 12.50 4.88
C GLU A 45 -2.59 12.01 4.30
N PRO A 46 -2.25 12.37 3.05
CA PRO A 46 -0.97 12.02 2.45
C PRO A 46 0.20 12.42 3.33
N GLY A 47 1.11 11.47 3.62
CA GLY A 47 2.27 11.69 4.49
C GLY A 47 2.01 11.56 6.00
N ALA A 48 0.75 11.35 6.44
CA ALA A 48 0.42 11.22 7.86
C ALA A 48 0.27 9.76 8.33
N ILE A 49 0.62 8.79 7.50
CA ILE A 49 0.40 7.36 7.80
C ILE A 49 1.11 6.90 9.07
N ASP A 50 2.35 7.32 9.29
CA ASP A 50 3.14 6.90 10.46
C ASP A 50 2.50 7.36 11.77
N ARG A 51 1.98 8.59 11.80
CA ARG A 51 1.28 9.13 12.96
C ARG A 51 -0.03 8.38 13.23
N SER A 52 -0.81 8.14 12.19
CA SER A 52 -2.09 7.45 12.31
C SER A 52 -1.92 5.99 12.74
N LEU A 53 -0.85 5.33 12.28
CA LEU A 53 -0.48 3.99 12.74
C LEU A 53 -0.11 3.99 14.23
N ASN A 54 0.66 4.96 14.71
CA ASN A 54 0.99 5.08 16.13
C ASN A 54 -0.27 5.26 16.99
N GLU A 55 -1.20 6.10 16.56
CA GLU A 55 -2.49 6.29 17.24
C GLU A 55 -3.30 4.98 17.28
N ALA A 56 -3.36 4.25 16.16
CA ALA A 56 -4.05 2.97 16.07
C ALA A 56 -3.40 1.90 16.98
N MET A 57 -2.08 1.78 16.97
CA MET A 57 -1.34 0.82 17.79
C MET A 57 -1.53 1.07 19.30
N ASN A 58 -1.63 2.33 19.71
CA ASN A 58 -1.88 2.68 21.12
C ASN A 58 -3.24 2.17 21.62
N ALA A 59 -4.22 2.01 20.73
CA ALA A 59 -5.52 1.43 21.08
C ALA A 59 -5.50 -0.09 21.20
N ARG A 60 -4.38 -0.76 20.87
CA ARG A 60 -4.18 -2.21 20.91
C ARG A 60 -5.31 -2.98 20.22
N PRO A 61 -5.60 -2.68 18.95
CA PRO A 61 -6.64 -3.40 18.22
C PRO A 61 -6.23 -4.85 17.94
N GLN A 62 -7.23 -5.68 17.64
CA GLN A 62 -7.02 -7.05 17.16
C GLN A 62 -6.22 -7.08 15.86
N ALA A 63 -6.50 -6.13 14.95
CA ALA A 63 -5.72 -5.88 13.73
C ALA A 63 -5.91 -4.43 13.28
N ILE A 64 -4.94 -3.94 12.48
CA ILE A 64 -5.06 -2.67 11.76
C ILE A 64 -5.33 -2.98 10.29
N LEU A 65 -6.42 -2.41 9.76
CA LEU A 65 -6.82 -2.52 8.37
C LEU A 65 -6.34 -1.29 7.62
N ILE A 66 -5.61 -1.47 6.53
CA ILE A 66 -5.11 -0.39 5.69
C ILE A 66 -5.84 -0.38 4.36
N ALA A 67 -6.68 0.63 4.14
CA ALA A 67 -7.27 0.92 2.84
C ALA A 67 -6.32 1.85 2.06
N GLY A 68 -5.51 1.25 1.17
CA GLY A 68 -4.44 1.97 0.49
C GLY A 68 -3.82 1.21 -0.67
N GLY A 69 -2.87 1.86 -1.35
CA GLY A 69 -2.02 1.20 -2.34
C GLY A 69 -0.74 0.62 -1.73
N ASP A 70 0.08 -0.04 -2.58
CA ASP A 70 1.29 -0.76 -2.15
C ASP A 70 2.26 0.10 -1.32
N GLY A 71 2.40 1.39 -1.63
CA GLY A 71 3.24 2.31 -0.85
C GLY A 71 2.72 2.54 0.59
N THR A 72 1.39 2.63 0.76
CA THR A 72 0.78 2.78 2.10
C THR A 72 0.91 1.48 2.89
N VAL A 73 0.71 0.34 2.23
CA VAL A 73 0.86 -0.99 2.81
C VAL A 73 2.30 -1.23 3.25
N SER A 74 3.29 -0.87 2.42
CA SER A 74 4.71 -1.00 2.76
C SER A 74 5.11 -0.11 3.95
N ALA A 75 4.57 1.11 4.05
CA ALA A 75 4.80 1.97 5.20
C ALA A 75 4.21 1.37 6.49
N ALA A 76 3.00 0.79 6.41
CA ALA A 76 2.38 0.10 7.53
C ALA A 76 3.17 -1.15 7.95
N ALA A 77 3.60 -1.97 7.00
CA ALA A 77 4.40 -3.16 7.28
C ALA A 77 5.73 -2.82 7.95
N ARG A 78 6.39 -1.74 7.52
CA ARG A 78 7.63 -1.26 8.16
C ARG A 78 7.39 -0.93 9.64
N GLN A 79 6.30 -0.27 9.97
CA GLN A 79 6.02 0.18 11.34
C GLN A 79 5.47 -0.94 12.22
N LEU A 80 4.69 -1.85 11.65
CA LEU A 80 4.11 -3.00 12.35
C LEU A 80 5.06 -4.20 12.39
N GLY A 81 6.14 -4.19 11.62
CA GLY A 81 7.13 -5.26 11.59
C GLY A 81 7.64 -5.62 12.98
N GLY A 82 7.58 -6.91 13.34
CA GLY A 82 7.93 -7.41 14.67
C GLY A 82 6.92 -7.09 15.78
N SER A 83 5.80 -6.40 15.49
CA SER A 83 4.72 -6.20 16.44
C SER A 83 3.78 -7.42 16.48
N ALA A 84 3.00 -7.53 17.56
CA ALA A 84 1.96 -8.55 17.65
C ALA A 84 0.64 -8.14 16.95
N THR A 85 0.57 -6.93 16.41
CA THR A 85 -0.65 -6.41 15.77
C THR A 85 -0.68 -6.78 14.29
N PRO A 86 -1.61 -7.61 13.83
CA PRO A 86 -1.73 -7.99 12.43
C PRO A 86 -2.10 -6.81 11.52
N LEU A 87 -1.68 -6.91 10.26
CA LEU A 87 -2.00 -5.98 9.19
C LEU A 87 -3.02 -6.61 8.22
N GLY A 88 -4.19 -6.02 8.08
CA GLY A 88 -5.15 -6.35 7.03
C GLY A 88 -5.04 -5.35 5.87
N ILE A 89 -5.12 -5.83 4.63
CA ILE A 89 -4.95 -5.02 3.42
C ILE A 89 -6.28 -4.91 2.68
N LEU A 90 -6.78 -3.68 2.50
CA LEU A 90 -7.89 -3.35 1.61
C LEU A 90 -7.32 -2.68 0.34
N PRO A 91 -7.46 -3.32 -0.84
CA PRO A 91 -6.71 -2.97 -2.04
C PRO A 91 -7.27 -1.74 -2.74
N MET A 92 -6.69 -0.55 -2.50
CA MET A 92 -7.09 0.72 -3.13
C MET A 92 -6.04 1.28 -4.11
N GLY A 93 -4.96 0.58 -4.37
CA GLY A 93 -3.92 0.97 -5.31
C GLY A 93 -4.18 0.52 -6.75
N THR A 94 -3.24 0.86 -7.64
CA THR A 94 -3.29 0.45 -9.05
C THR A 94 -2.89 -1.02 -9.22
N PHE A 95 -1.84 -1.48 -8.56
CA PHE A 95 -1.32 -2.84 -8.72
C PHE A 95 -1.76 -3.78 -7.61
N ASN A 96 -1.78 -3.30 -6.37
CA ASN A 96 -2.15 -4.05 -5.17
C ASN A 96 -1.37 -5.37 -5.04
N LEU A 97 -0.05 -5.30 -5.27
CA LEU A 97 0.82 -6.46 -5.30
C LEU A 97 0.84 -7.18 -3.96
N ALA A 98 0.93 -6.43 -2.85
CA ALA A 98 0.92 -7.02 -1.51
C ALA A 98 -0.39 -7.77 -1.22
N ALA A 99 -1.54 -7.21 -1.59
CA ALA A 99 -2.84 -7.87 -1.41
C ALA A 99 -2.92 -9.17 -2.21
N ARG A 100 -2.45 -9.15 -3.47
CA ARG A 100 -2.42 -10.34 -4.34
C ARG A 100 -1.53 -11.44 -3.77
N ASP A 101 -0.35 -11.07 -3.28
CA ASP A 101 0.65 -12.01 -2.78
C ASP A 101 0.14 -12.77 -1.54
N VAL A 102 -0.61 -12.09 -0.67
CA VAL A 102 -1.22 -12.71 0.52
C VAL A 102 -2.63 -13.27 0.27
N GLY A 103 -3.10 -13.29 -0.98
CA GLY A 103 -4.38 -13.91 -1.35
C GLY A 103 -5.64 -13.10 -0.99
N VAL A 104 -5.52 -11.80 -0.71
CA VAL A 104 -6.67 -10.94 -0.47
C VAL A 104 -7.40 -10.65 -1.79
N PRO A 105 -8.73 -10.83 -1.86
CA PRO A 105 -9.54 -10.46 -3.03
C PRO A 105 -9.35 -9.00 -3.43
N LEU A 106 -9.42 -8.69 -4.72
CA LEU A 106 -9.26 -7.32 -5.23
C LEU A 106 -10.58 -6.55 -5.34
N GLU A 107 -11.68 -7.26 -5.33
CA GLU A 107 -13.00 -6.64 -5.20
C GLU A 107 -13.17 -6.22 -3.74
N MET A 108 -13.63 -4.99 -3.52
CA MET A 108 -13.56 -4.37 -2.19
C MET A 108 -14.46 -5.06 -1.17
N GLU A 109 -15.68 -5.38 -1.52
CA GLU A 109 -16.62 -6.04 -0.59
C GLU A 109 -16.15 -7.45 -0.26
N GLU A 110 -15.64 -8.18 -1.24
CA GLU A 110 -15.06 -9.52 -1.03
C GLU A 110 -13.82 -9.43 -0.12
N ALA A 111 -12.98 -8.43 -0.30
CA ALA A 111 -11.81 -8.19 0.56
C ALA A 111 -12.22 -7.92 2.02
N VAL A 112 -13.26 -7.10 2.22
CA VAL A 112 -13.77 -6.81 3.57
C VAL A 112 -14.33 -8.08 4.22
N ARG A 113 -15.15 -8.86 3.52
CA ARG A 113 -15.70 -10.13 4.02
C ARG A 113 -14.61 -11.15 4.32
N PHE A 114 -13.60 -11.24 3.44
CA PHE A 114 -12.44 -12.08 3.65
C PHE A 114 -11.71 -11.71 4.95
N LEU A 115 -11.38 -10.42 5.14
CA LEU A 115 -10.65 -9.94 6.31
C LEU A 115 -11.45 -10.06 7.62
N ALA A 116 -12.77 -9.96 7.56
CA ALA A 116 -13.63 -10.11 8.74
C ALA A 116 -13.62 -11.54 9.31
N SER A 117 -13.27 -12.54 8.51
CA SER A 117 -13.21 -13.96 8.90
C SER A 117 -11.79 -14.55 8.83
N ALA A 118 -10.80 -13.80 8.37
CA ALA A 118 -9.45 -14.30 8.17
C ALA A 118 -8.69 -14.46 9.49
N GLU A 119 -7.84 -15.47 9.55
CA GLU A 119 -6.84 -15.61 10.59
C GLU A 119 -5.54 -14.92 10.17
N ALA A 120 -4.86 -14.29 11.13
CA ALA A 120 -3.59 -13.67 10.87
C ALA A 120 -2.49 -14.73 10.69
N LEU A 121 -1.72 -14.58 9.61
CA LEU A 121 -0.59 -15.46 9.29
C LEU A 121 0.71 -14.65 9.33
N PRO A 122 1.82 -15.24 9.79
CA PRO A 122 3.13 -14.62 9.69
C PRO A 122 3.56 -14.54 8.21
N VAL A 123 4.09 -13.39 7.83
CA VAL A 123 4.61 -13.13 6.48
C VAL A 123 6.02 -12.60 6.60
N ASP A 124 6.93 -13.12 5.78
CA ASP A 124 8.30 -12.62 5.71
C ASP A 124 8.33 -11.23 5.07
N VAL A 125 9.11 -10.34 5.67
CA VAL A 125 9.31 -8.99 5.17
C VAL A 125 10.80 -8.79 4.92
N LEU A 126 11.18 -8.48 3.69
CA LEU A 126 12.55 -8.14 3.35
C LEU A 126 12.87 -6.73 3.85
N ASP A 127 13.88 -6.60 4.70
CA ASP A 127 14.44 -5.30 5.08
C ASP A 127 15.60 -4.93 4.16
N VAL A 128 15.51 -3.77 3.55
CA VAL A 128 16.57 -3.21 2.71
C VAL A 128 16.96 -1.84 3.22
N GLY A 129 17.98 -1.80 4.08
CA GLY A 129 18.45 -0.55 4.67
C GLY A 129 17.40 0.22 5.49
N GLY A 130 16.58 -0.49 6.27
CA GLY A 130 15.49 0.06 7.07
C GLY A 130 14.19 0.32 6.30
N HIS A 131 14.11 -0.18 5.05
CA HIS A 131 12.88 -0.12 4.24
C HIS A 131 12.27 -1.51 4.12
N ALA A 132 11.05 -1.66 4.63
CA ALA A 132 10.28 -2.89 4.48
C ALA A 132 9.82 -3.06 3.02
N CYS A 133 10.13 -4.20 2.43
CA CYS A 133 9.69 -4.58 1.11
C CYS A 133 8.84 -5.85 1.21
N LEU A 134 7.56 -5.73 0.84
CA LEU A 134 6.61 -6.84 0.88
C LEU A 134 6.49 -7.59 -0.45
N CYS A 135 6.74 -6.92 -1.58
CA CYS A 135 6.42 -7.49 -2.89
C CYS A 135 7.59 -7.46 -3.86
N THR A 136 8.17 -6.29 -4.12
CA THR A 136 9.13 -6.13 -5.21
C THR A 136 10.22 -5.14 -4.84
N LEU A 137 11.46 -5.59 -4.94
CA LEU A 137 12.64 -4.75 -4.92
C LEU A 137 13.26 -4.73 -6.31
N ILE A 138 13.42 -3.54 -6.88
CA ILE A 138 14.02 -3.35 -8.19
C ILE A 138 15.31 -2.57 -8.03
N LEU A 139 16.42 -3.18 -8.46
CA LEU A 139 17.75 -2.59 -8.41
C LEU A 139 18.26 -2.28 -9.83
N GLY A 140 19.19 -1.33 -9.91
CA GLY A 140 19.89 -0.99 -11.15
C GLY A 140 19.19 0.09 -11.98
N PHE A 141 19.13 -0.09 -13.28
CA PHE A 141 18.66 0.91 -14.25
C PHE A 141 17.18 1.33 -14.10
N TYR A 142 16.30 0.38 -13.81
CA TYR A 142 14.85 0.62 -13.84
C TYR A 142 14.38 1.70 -12.85
N PRO A 143 14.83 1.81 -11.61
CA PRO A 143 14.40 2.87 -10.70
C PRO A 143 14.72 4.28 -11.20
N GLU A 144 15.86 4.46 -11.86
CA GLU A 144 16.27 5.75 -12.41
C GLU A 144 15.44 6.11 -13.65
N PHE A 145 15.17 5.13 -14.49
CA PHE A 145 14.28 5.22 -15.61
C PHE A 145 12.84 5.57 -15.17
N ALA A 146 12.29 4.87 -14.18
CA ALA A 146 10.96 5.13 -13.64
C ALA A 146 10.82 6.54 -13.08
N ARG A 147 11.81 7.03 -12.30
CA ARG A 147 11.82 8.42 -11.78
C ARG A 147 11.74 9.48 -12.86
N THR A 148 12.32 9.22 -14.03
CA THR A 148 12.28 10.15 -15.18
C THR A 148 10.88 10.20 -15.79
N PHE A 149 10.09 9.13 -15.68
CA PHE A 149 8.71 9.02 -16.19
C PHE A 149 7.64 9.44 -15.19
N GLU A 150 7.88 9.23 -13.90
CA GLU A 150 6.94 9.58 -12.83
C GLU A 150 6.87 11.08 -12.52
N ARG A 151 7.79 11.89 -13.03
CA ARG A 151 7.60 13.34 -13.02
C ARG A 151 6.36 13.65 -13.84
N ARG A 152 5.24 13.74 -13.11
CA ARG A 152 3.90 14.01 -13.60
C ARG A 152 3.85 15.30 -14.40
N ASP A 153 4.11 15.22 -15.69
CA ASP A 153 3.64 16.21 -16.65
C ASP A 153 2.17 15.86 -16.96
N HIS A 154 1.26 16.48 -16.23
CA HIS A 154 -0.15 16.48 -16.55
C HIS A 154 -0.32 17.26 -17.87
N GLY A 155 -0.38 16.56 -19.00
CA GLY A 155 -0.70 17.16 -20.30
C GLY A 155 0.33 17.05 -21.42
N GLY A 156 1.44 16.34 -21.26
CA GLY A 156 2.45 16.18 -22.32
C GLY A 156 2.06 15.16 -23.39
N LEU A 157 2.15 15.53 -24.70
CA LEU A 157 1.98 14.60 -25.81
C LEU A 157 2.90 13.37 -25.66
N TRP A 158 2.35 12.18 -25.80
CA TRP A 158 3.05 10.89 -25.63
C TRP A 158 4.34 10.77 -26.47
N TRP A 159 4.42 11.39 -27.65
CA TRP A 159 5.61 11.38 -28.51
C TRP A 159 6.78 12.17 -27.91
N LYS A 160 6.54 13.24 -27.09
CA LYS A 160 7.60 13.94 -26.35
C LYS A 160 8.21 13.05 -25.27
N LYS A 161 7.41 12.14 -24.68
CA LYS A 161 7.90 11.14 -23.75
C LYS A 161 8.77 10.11 -24.46
N ALA A 162 8.34 9.65 -25.63
CA ALA A 162 9.10 8.70 -26.46
C ALA A 162 10.44 9.30 -26.94
N LEU A 163 10.45 10.59 -27.28
CA LEU A 163 11.67 11.28 -27.72
C LEU A 163 12.69 11.47 -26.58
N ARG A 164 12.21 11.80 -25.37
CA ARG A 164 13.06 11.88 -24.17
C ARG A 164 13.65 10.52 -23.79
N LEU A 165 12.90 9.45 -23.96
CA LEU A 165 13.37 8.07 -23.82
C LEU A 165 14.52 7.77 -24.77
N ALA A 166 14.31 8.00 -26.07
CA ALA A 166 15.31 7.71 -27.08
C ALA A 166 16.60 8.54 -26.89
N ALA A 167 16.46 9.78 -26.44
CA ALA A 167 17.62 10.65 -26.16
C ALA A 167 18.36 10.30 -24.84
N GLY A 168 17.66 9.74 -23.87
CA GLY A 168 18.26 9.37 -22.57
C GLY A 168 18.94 8.00 -22.55
N LEU A 169 18.47 7.06 -23.37
CA LEU A 169 18.97 5.69 -23.44
C LEU A 169 20.50 5.55 -23.58
N PRO A 170 21.16 6.25 -24.53
CA PRO A 170 22.62 6.14 -24.68
C PRO A 170 23.40 6.57 -23.43
N ARG A 171 22.93 7.60 -22.75
CA ARG A 171 23.55 8.12 -21.54
C ARG A 171 23.45 7.15 -20.36
N TYR A 172 22.29 6.49 -20.22
CA TYR A 172 22.09 5.46 -19.19
C TYR A 172 23.00 4.25 -19.39
N PHE A 173 23.19 3.80 -20.62
CA PHE A 173 24.08 2.67 -20.90
C PHE A 173 25.57 3.01 -20.74
N SER A 174 25.98 4.27 -20.94
CA SER A 174 27.36 4.69 -20.74
C SER A 174 27.73 4.95 -19.28
N GLU A 175 26.75 5.31 -18.44
CA GLU A 175 26.96 5.64 -17.02
C GLU A 175 26.61 4.48 -16.07
N ALA A 176 26.03 3.36 -16.57
CA ALA A 176 25.66 2.20 -15.78
C ALA A 176 26.90 1.55 -15.16
N ARG A 177 27.04 1.66 -13.86
CA ARG A 177 28.09 0.94 -13.09
C ARG A 177 27.48 -0.36 -12.54
N PRO A 178 28.21 -1.49 -12.61
CA PRO A 178 27.77 -2.71 -11.97
C PRO A 178 27.63 -2.48 -10.46
N ILE A 179 26.49 -2.88 -9.90
CA ILE A 179 26.29 -2.87 -8.45
C ILE A 179 26.97 -4.11 -7.89
N PRO A 180 27.99 -3.99 -7.02
CA PRO A 180 28.56 -5.15 -6.37
C PRO A 180 27.52 -5.76 -5.43
N LEU A 181 27.13 -6.99 -5.71
CA LEU A 181 26.31 -7.80 -4.82
C LEU A 181 27.31 -8.59 -3.94
N SER A 182 27.46 -8.16 -2.70
CA SER A 182 28.23 -8.86 -1.68
C SER A 182 27.31 -9.63 -0.76
#